data_e8402fb067115c0bf2b2a94c1540e519
#
_entry.id   e8402fb067115c0bf2b2a94c1540e519
#
_cell.length_a   1.000
_cell.length_b   1.000
_cell.length_c   1.000
_cell.angle_alpha   90.00
_cell.angle_beta   90.00
_cell.angle_gamma   90.00
#
_symmetry.space_group_name_H-M   'P 1'
#
loop_
_entity.id
_entity.type
_entity.pdbx_description
1 polymer ?
#
loop_
_entity_poly.entity_id
_entity_poly.type
_entity_poly.pdbx_seq_one_letter_code
_entity_poly.pdbx_strand_id
1 'polypeptide(L)'
;MEWQTSAYYWNKHNEKNLPVAATTVQKLIEGYATVRNVNIQNRPQRAIRAAIAARRRTAEKVYVSKPRIKDFGKKVQVTAFLYDAKEAAASARAKQAERFGNKSAPQPKQGQSQVEFLLEEEQTTKLRRIMEQVYKRPVDLKLIKLSKPQLDADILSAVVAQQLKDRRNTPRRVIRDATWRAALPNAQAVSNIIQAKHERQPERFKWNDFTLANTSQTNSSTILDKVALSQVTSVGVEAAGRLTKRLTANRSQRKMARHGATAKEAGPILRGFQKAHVQHGFSRGKRRVGQFGIRVALGHA
;
A
#
# COMPACT_ATOMS: atom_id res chain seq x y z
N MET A 1 2.83 11.08 -13.30
CA MET A 1 1.65 10.36 -12.74
C MET A 1 1.57 9.03 -13.45
N GLU A 2 1.63 7.95 -12.70
CA GLU A 2 1.59 6.61 -13.29
C GLU A 2 0.13 6.16 -13.40
N TRP A 3 -0.28 5.69 -14.58
CA TRP A 3 -1.63 5.19 -14.78
C TRP A 3 -1.81 3.84 -14.07
N GLN A 4 -2.88 3.70 -13.30
CA GLN A 4 -3.17 2.44 -12.61
C GLN A 4 -3.59 1.33 -13.59
N THR A 5 -4.21 1.71 -14.70
CA THR A 5 -4.62 0.79 -15.75
C THR A 5 -4.23 1.37 -17.10
N SER A 6 -3.49 0.61 -17.88
CA SER A 6 -3.04 0.98 -19.22
C SER A 6 -3.40 -0.12 -20.20
N ALA A 7 -4.00 0.24 -21.31
CA ALA A 7 -4.26 -0.65 -22.43
C ALA A 7 -3.41 -0.20 -23.62
N TYR A 8 -2.61 -1.11 -24.15
CA TYR A 8 -1.73 -0.86 -25.30
C TYR A 8 -2.35 -1.28 -26.62
N TYR A 9 -3.60 -1.68 -26.58
CA TYR A 9 -4.39 -1.95 -27.77
C TYR A 9 -5.84 -1.50 -27.51
N TRP A 10 -6.54 -1.16 -28.58
CA TRP A 10 -7.92 -0.74 -28.45
C TRP A 10 -8.89 -1.85 -28.87
N ASN A 11 -9.83 -2.17 -27.98
CA ASN A 11 -10.94 -3.06 -28.29
C ASN A 11 -12.20 -2.59 -27.56
N LYS A 12 -13.19 -2.16 -28.31
CA LYS A 12 -14.45 -1.61 -27.82
C LYS A 12 -15.18 -2.54 -26.83
N HIS A 13 -15.10 -3.84 -27.02
CA HIS A 13 -15.78 -4.82 -26.16
C HIS A 13 -15.10 -5.01 -24.81
N ASN A 14 -13.79 -4.81 -24.72
CA ASN A 14 -13.03 -5.00 -23.48
C ASN A 14 -13.01 -3.75 -22.60
N GLU A 15 -13.19 -2.59 -23.16
CA GLU A 15 -13.09 -1.31 -22.44
C GLU A 15 -14.07 -1.22 -21.27
N LYS A 16 -15.28 -1.74 -21.44
CA LYS A 16 -16.30 -1.81 -20.37
C LYS A 16 -15.90 -2.71 -19.20
N ASN A 17 -15.12 -3.75 -19.47
CA ASN A 17 -14.79 -4.79 -18.49
C ASN A 17 -13.55 -4.46 -17.67
N LEU A 18 -12.65 -3.59 -18.15
CA LEU A 18 -11.39 -3.25 -17.47
C LEU A 18 -11.57 -2.76 -16.03
N PRO A 19 -12.44 -1.76 -15.73
CA PRO A 19 -12.58 -1.29 -14.35
C PRO A 19 -13.26 -2.31 -13.44
N VAL A 20 -14.19 -3.09 -13.97
CA VAL A 20 -14.87 -4.16 -13.22
C VAL A 20 -13.88 -5.28 -12.91
N ALA A 21 -13.08 -5.70 -13.88
CA ALA A 21 -12.05 -6.71 -13.71
C ALA A 21 -11.02 -6.29 -12.65
N ALA A 22 -10.57 -5.02 -12.64
CA ALA A 22 -9.67 -4.49 -11.62
C ALA A 22 -10.24 -4.63 -10.20
N THR A 23 -11.51 -4.28 -10.01
CA THR A 23 -12.17 -4.39 -8.70
C THR A 23 -12.42 -5.84 -8.28
N THR A 24 -12.73 -6.71 -9.23
CA THR A 24 -12.92 -8.15 -8.96
C THR A 24 -11.61 -8.82 -8.59
N VAL A 25 -10.53 -8.53 -9.30
CA VAL A 25 -9.18 -9.04 -9.00
C VAL A 25 -8.72 -8.59 -7.61
N GLN A 26 -8.90 -7.31 -7.24
CA GLN A 26 -8.58 -6.84 -5.90
C GLN A 26 -9.32 -7.64 -4.83
N LYS A 27 -10.64 -7.77 -4.97
CA LYS A 27 -11.48 -8.53 -4.02
C LYS A 27 -11.12 -10.01 -3.97
N LEU A 28 -10.70 -10.57 -5.08
CA LEU A 28 -10.29 -11.97 -5.19
C LEU A 28 -9.00 -12.21 -4.41
N ILE A 29 -7.98 -11.35 -4.58
CA ILE A 29 -6.74 -11.41 -3.81
C ILE A 29 -7.02 -11.21 -2.31
N GLU A 30 -7.83 -10.20 -1.93
CA GLU A 30 -8.24 -9.98 -0.54
C GLU A 30 -8.99 -11.18 0.04
N GLY A 31 -9.90 -11.77 -0.72
CA GLY A 31 -10.65 -12.95 -0.35
C GLY A 31 -9.75 -14.15 -0.10
N TYR A 32 -8.85 -14.42 -1.03
CA TYR A 32 -7.91 -15.52 -0.95
C TYR A 32 -6.97 -15.40 0.27
N ALA A 33 -6.43 -14.19 0.50
CA ALA A 33 -5.64 -13.89 1.68
C ALA A 33 -6.41 -14.08 3.01
N THR A 34 -7.72 -13.83 2.99
CA THR A 34 -8.55 -13.88 4.20
C THR A 34 -9.01 -15.31 4.54
N VAL A 35 -9.32 -16.12 3.53
CA VAL A 35 -9.95 -17.44 3.72
C VAL A 35 -9.00 -18.49 4.31
N ARG A 36 -7.74 -18.48 3.90
CA ARG A 36 -6.79 -19.51 4.31
C ARG A 36 -6.66 -19.71 5.82
N ASN A 37 -6.76 -18.66 6.60
CA ASN A 37 -6.57 -18.74 8.05
C ASN A 37 -7.80 -19.23 8.83
N VAL A 38 -8.86 -19.58 8.14
CA VAL A 38 -9.99 -20.26 8.76
C VAL A 38 -9.77 -21.75 8.59
N ASN A 39 -9.36 -22.41 9.65
CA ASN A 39 -9.28 -23.86 9.67
C ASN A 39 -10.70 -24.39 9.48
N ILE A 40 -11.04 -24.76 8.24
CA ILE A 40 -12.40 -25.14 7.81
C ILE A 40 -12.70 -26.56 8.23
N GLN A 41 -11.65 -27.37 8.45
CA GLN A 41 -11.79 -28.75 8.88
C GLN A 41 -12.47 -28.78 10.25
N ASN A 42 -13.60 -29.45 10.33
CA ASN A 42 -14.37 -29.72 11.56
C ASN A 42 -15.09 -28.53 12.23
N ARG A 43 -15.32 -27.41 11.55
CA ARG A 43 -16.13 -26.32 12.11
C ARG A 43 -17.49 -26.19 11.44
N PRO A 44 -18.58 -25.99 12.21
CA PRO A 44 -19.90 -25.75 11.66
C PRO A 44 -19.89 -24.47 10.81
N GLN A 45 -20.64 -24.47 9.71
CA GLN A 45 -20.67 -23.34 8.75
C GLN A 45 -20.97 -21.98 9.41
N ARG A 46 -21.78 -21.96 10.48
CA ARG A 46 -22.08 -20.73 11.24
C ARG A 46 -20.82 -20.17 11.91
N ALA A 47 -19.98 -21.02 12.49
CA ALA A 47 -18.71 -20.61 13.13
C ALA A 47 -17.69 -20.12 12.09
N ILE A 48 -17.63 -20.73 10.90
CA ILE A 48 -16.80 -20.29 9.80
C ILE A 48 -17.22 -18.89 9.32
N ARG A 49 -18.50 -18.66 9.10
CA ARG A 49 -19.04 -17.35 8.71
C ARG A 49 -18.75 -16.28 9.77
N ALA A 50 -18.91 -16.60 11.05
CA ALA A 50 -18.61 -15.70 12.16
C ALA A 50 -17.11 -15.36 12.23
N ALA A 51 -16.21 -16.33 12.03
CA ALA A 51 -14.78 -16.14 12.00
C ALA A 51 -14.34 -15.25 10.81
N ILE A 52 -14.90 -15.45 9.62
CA ILE A 52 -14.66 -14.61 8.45
C ILE A 52 -15.17 -13.19 8.71
N ALA A 53 -16.36 -13.03 9.29
CA ALA A 53 -16.91 -11.72 9.62
C ALA A 53 -16.07 -10.98 10.67
N ALA A 54 -15.57 -11.69 11.69
CA ALA A 54 -14.66 -11.13 12.69
C ALA A 54 -13.36 -10.65 12.07
N ARG A 55 -12.75 -11.41 11.15
CA ARG A 55 -11.52 -11.02 10.43
C ARG A 55 -11.71 -9.80 9.54
N ARG A 56 -12.84 -9.68 8.88
CA ARG A 56 -13.15 -8.48 8.09
C ARG A 56 -13.22 -7.20 8.94
N ARG A 57 -13.51 -7.34 10.23
CA ARG A 57 -13.60 -6.22 11.19
C ARG A 57 -12.26 -5.87 11.82
N THR A 58 -11.34 -6.82 11.94
CA THR A 58 -10.01 -6.57 12.54
C THR A 58 -9.15 -5.65 11.68
N ALA A 59 -8.34 -4.84 12.34
CA ALA A 59 -7.34 -4.03 11.69
C ALA A 59 -6.10 -4.85 11.28
N GLU A 60 -5.87 -5.96 11.98
CA GLU A 60 -4.76 -6.89 11.74
C GLU A 60 -5.12 -7.89 10.64
N LYS A 61 -5.07 -7.45 9.40
CA LYS A 61 -5.35 -8.26 8.21
C LYS A 61 -4.38 -7.93 7.09
N VAL A 62 -4.40 -8.73 6.04
CA VAL A 62 -3.69 -8.40 4.81
C VAL A 62 -4.47 -7.32 4.06
N TYR A 63 -3.78 -6.25 3.69
CA TYR A 63 -4.29 -5.19 2.84
C TYR A 63 -3.71 -5.33 1.45
N VAL A 64 -4.53 -5.10 0.46
CA VAL A 64 -4.18 -5.21 -0.95
C VAL A 64 -4.40 -3.85 -1.61
N SER A 65 -3.42 -3.38 -2.37
CA SER A 65 -3.56 -2.16 -3.18
C SER A 65 -4.54 -2.38 -4.33
N LYS A 66 -4.98 -1.31 -4.95
CA LYS A 66 -5.63 -1.43 -6.26
C LYS A 66 -4.63 -2.05 -7.25
N PRO A 67 -5.03 -3.06 -8.02
CA PRO A 67 -4.14 -3.69 -8.98
C PRO A 67 -3.79 -2.71 -10.10
N ARG A 68 -2.52 -2.67 -10.44
CA ARG A 68 -2.01 -1.97 -11.63
C ARG A 68 -2.05 -2.95 -12.79
N ILE A 69 -2.86 -2.65 -13.79
CA ILE A 69 -3.13 -3.55 -14.92
C ILE A 69 -2.52 -2.96 -16.18
N LYS A 70 -1.70 -3.77 -16.86
CA LYS A 70 -1.19 -3.44 -18.20
C LYS A 70 -1.70 -4.50 -19.17
N ASP A 71 -2.55 -4.09 -20.09
CA ASP A 71 -3.15 -4.97 -21.09
C ASP A 71 -2.40 -4.81 -22.43
N PHE A 72 -1.71 -5.86 -22.84
CA PHE A 72 -0.93 -5.90 -24.08
C PHE A 72 -1.69 -6.58 -25.24
N GLY A 73 -2.97 -6.89 -25.06
CA GLY A 73 -3.77 -7.60 -26.06
C GLY A 73 -3.63 -9.11 -26.00
N LYS A 74 -2.44 -9.64 -26.14
CA LYS A 74 -2.16 -11.09 -26.04
C LYS A 74 -2.08 -11.56 -24.61
N LYS A 75 -1.56 -10.74 -23.69
CA LYS A 75 -1.38 -11.03 -22.26
C LYS A 75 -1.75 -9.84 -21.41
N VAL A 76 -2.15 -10.10 -20.17
CA VAL A 76 -2.46 -9.08 -19.16
C VAL A 76 -1.45 -9.19 -18.02
N GLN A 77 -0.77 -8.09 -17.68
CA GLN A 77 0.09 -8.01 -16.53
C GLN A 77 -0.65 -7.35 -15.37
N VAL A 78 -0.73 -8.02 -14.23
CA VAL A 78 -1.37 -7.54 -13.01
C VAL A 78 -0.31 -7.41 -11.92
N THR A 79 -0.11 -6.18 -11.43
CA THR A 79 0.79 -5.93 -10.30
C THR A 79 -0.03 -5.45 -9.11
N ALA A 80 0.11 -6.12 -7.96
CA ALA A 80 -0.56 -5.72 -6.72
C ALA A 80 0.43 -5.71 -5.55
N PHE A 81 0.27 -4.71 -4.68
CA PHE A 81 1.04 -4.60 -3.43
C PHE A 81 0.24 -5.20 -2.28
N LEU A 82 0.95 -5.91 -1.41
CA LEU A 82 0.40 -6.59 -0.25
C LEU A 82 1.06 -6.08 1.04
N TYR A 83 0.26 -5.86 2.07
CA TYR A 83 0.76 -5.47 3.38
C TYR A 83 0.10 -6.31 4.47
N ASP A 84 0.91 -7.01 5.27
CA ASP A 84 0.43 -7.78 6.42
C ASP A 84 0.50 -6.94 7.71
N ALA A 85 -0.64 -6.42 8.13
CA ALA A 85 -0.72 -5.62 9.34
C ALA A 85 -0.56 -6.46 10.63
N LYS A 86 -0.84 -7.77 10.58
CA LYS A 86 -0.67 -8.67 11.72
C LYS A 86 0.81 -8.93 12.00
N GLU A 87 1.57 -9.24 10.95
CA GLU A 87 3.02 -9.44 11.04
C GLU A 87 3.73 -8.15 11.50
N ALA A 88 3.36 -7.01 10.91
CA ALA A 88 3.91 -5.73 11.30
C ALA A 88 3.59 -5.35 12.76
N ALA A 89 2.40 -5.68 13.25
CA ALA A 89 2.05 -5.49 14.66
C ALA A 89 2.84 -6.42 15.58
N ALA A 90 3.05 -7.67 15.18
CA ALA A 90 3.85 -8.63 15.95
C ALA A 90 5.31 -8.21 16.04
N SER A 91 5.92 -7.80 14.92
CA SER A 91 7.30 -7.30 14.89
C SER A 91 7.50 -6.01 15.70
N ALA A 92 6.50 -5.11 15.67
CA ALA A 92 6.52 -3.89 16.49
C ALA A 92 6.45 -4.20 17.99
N ARG A 93 5.61 -5.17 18.38
CA ARG A 93 5.51 -5.63 19.79
C ARG A 93 6.81 -6.29 20.26
N ALA A 94 7.44 -7.12 19.42
CA ALA A 94 8.74 -7.75 19.73
C ALA A 94 9.83 -6.70 19.96
N LYS A 95 10.00 -5.75 19.04
CA LYS A 95 10.95 -4.64 19.19
C LYS A 95 10.69 -3.78 20.43
N GLN A 96 9.42 -3.59 20.80
CA GLN A 96 9.08 -2.86 22.02
C GLN A 96 9.44 -3.66 23.26
N ALA A 97 9.22 -4.96 23.29
CA ALA A 97 9.58 -5.82 24.41
C ALA A 97 11.11 -5.90 24.62
N GLU A 98 11.87 -5.96 23.52
CA GLU A 98 13.35 -5.88 23.58
C GLU A 98 13.83 -4.58 24.19
N ARG A 99 13.21 -3.44 23.84
CA ARG A 99 13.55 -2.13 24.44
C ARG A 99 13.28 -2.03 25.93
N PHE A 100 12.27 -2.74 26.43
CA PHE A 100 11.91 -2.77 27.84
C PHE A 100 12.56 -3.92 28.64
N GLY A 101 13.52 -4.65 28.03
CA GLY A 101 14.26 -5.71 28.71
C GLY A 101 13.45 -6.95 29.06
N ASN A 102 12.22 -7.07 28.55
CA ASN A 102 11.34 -8.20 28.82
C ASN A 102 11.74 -9.39 27.94
N LYS A 103 12.70 -10.21 28.45
CA LYS A 103 13.18 -11.44 27.76
C LYS A 103 12.10 -12.52 27.59
N SER A 104 10.94 -12.38 28.22
CA SER A 104 9.81 -13.31 28.12
C SER A 104 8.76 -12.90 27.07
N ALA A 105 9.05 -11.95 26.18
CA ALA A 105 8.15 -11.66 25.09
C ALA A 105 8.03 -12.90 24.21
N PRO A 106 6.79 -13.36 23.90
CA PRO A 106 6.61 -14.49 23.01
C PRO A 106 7.27 -14.14 21.68
N GLN A 107 8.34 -14.84 21.36
CA GLN A 107 8.94 -14.75 20.05
C GLN A 107 7.83 -14.93 19.01
N PRO A 108 7.78 -14.12 17.96
CA PRO A 108 6.77 -14.30 16.93
C PRO A 108 6.89 -15.76 16.50
N LYS A 109 5.86 -16.57 16.84
CA LYS A 109 5.82 -17.96 16.37
C LYS A 109 6.13 -17.90 14.89
N GLN A 110 7.15 -18.61 14.46
CA GLN A 110 7.58 -18.74 13.07
C GLN A 110 6.51 -19.49 12.25
N GLY A 111 5.28 -18.98 12.29
CA GLY A 111 4.24 -19.34 11.36
C GLY A 111 4.39 -18.46 10.14
N GLN A 112 4.57 -19.04 8.99
CA GLN A 112 4.61 -18.34 7.70
C GLN A 112 3.59 -17.22 7.66
N SER A 113 4.04 -16.02 7.35
CA SER A 113 3.14 -14.87 7.22
C SER A 113 2.12 -15.16 6.12
N GLN A 114 0.93 -14.59 6.24
CA GLN A 114 -0.15 -14.82 5.25
C GLN A 114 0.29 -14.37 3.85
N VAL A 115 1.13 -13.35 3.79
CA VAL A 115 1.68 -12.82 2.55
C VAL A 115 2.75 -13.75 1.99
N GLU A 116 3.62 -14.31 2.82
CA GLU A 116 4.62 -15.28 2.37
C GLU A 116 4.00 -16.50 1.73
N PHE A 117 2.93 -17.01 2.32
CA PHE A 117 2.17 -18.09 1.71
C PHE A 117 1.53 -17.71 0.36
N LEU A 118 0.98 -16.50 0.25
CA LEU A 118 0.44 -16.05 -1.03
C LEU A 118 1.52 -15.91 -2.10
N LEU A 119 2.77 -15.68 -1.68
CA LEU A 119 3.92 -15.57 -2.56
C LEU A 119 4.52 -16.93 -2.96
N GLU A 120 4.13 -18.04 -2.31
CA GLU A 120 4.52 -19.38 -2.73
C GLU A 120 4.06 -19.65 -4.17
N GLU A 121 4.90 -20.29 -4.95
CA GLU A 121 4.64 -20.54 -6.38
C GLU A 121 3.35 -21.31 -6.64
N GLU A 122 3.02 -22.29 -5.79
CA GLU A 122 1.78 -23.05 -5.92
C GLU A 122 0.54 -22.18 -5.78
N GLN A 123 0.57 -21.23 -4.83
CA GLN A 123 -0.59 -20.38 -4.56
C GLN A 123 -0.72 -19.28 -5.61
N THR A 124 0.39 -18.73 -6.05
CA THR A 124 0.41 -17.75 -7.14
C THR A 124 -0.07 -18.37 -8.45
N THR A 125 0.29 -19.62 -8.75
CA THR A 125 -0.19 -20.32 -9.94
C THR A 125 -1.69 -20.63 -9.88
N LYS A 126 -2.22 -21.03 -8.72
CA LYS A 126 -3.67 -21.21 -8.51
C LYS A 126 -4.44 -19.90 -8.71
N LEU A 127 -3.94 -18.82 -8.12
CA LEU A 127 -4.53 -17.50 -8.24
C LEU A 127 -4.47 -16.98 -9.68
N ARG A 128 -3.35 -17.19 -10.36
CA ARG A 128 -3.15 -16.87 -11.77
C ARG A 128 -4.19 -17.56 -12.66
N ARG A 129 -4.40 -18.87 -12.49
CA ARG A 129 -5.42 -19.61 -13.25
C ARG A 129 -6.83 -19.04 -13.09
N ILE A 130 -7.19 -18.63 -11.86
CA ILE A 130 -8.49 -18.00 -11.61
C ILE A 130 -8.59 -16.65 -12.34
N MET A 131 -7.51 -15.87 -12.34
CA MET A 131 -7.46 -14.58 -13.05
C MET A 131 -7.51 -14.77 -14.57
N GLU A 132 -6.88 -15.81 -15.10
CA GLU A 132 -6.95 -16.18 -16.53
C GLU A 132 -8.40 -16.47 -16.97
N GLN A 133 -9.18 -17.07 -16.09
CA GLN A 133 -10.61 -17.26 -16.35
C GLN A 133 -11.39 -15.93 -16.39
N VAL A 134 -11.02 -14.96 -15.52
CA VAL A 134 -11.66 -13.63 -15.50
C VAL A 134 -11.32 -12.82 -16.74
N TYR A 135 -10.05 -12.83 -17.15
CA TYR A 135 -9.58 -12.06 -18.31
C TYR A 135 -9.73 -12.79 -19.65
N LYS A 136 -9.95 -14.11 -19.61
CA LYS A 136 -9.95 -15.02 -20.79
C LYS A 136 -8.65 -14.92 -21.60
N ARG A 137 -7.54 -14.65 -20.95
CA ARG A 137 -6.20 -14.46 -21.51
C ARG A 137 -5.14 -14.85 -20.51
N PRO A 138 -3.92 -15.16 -20.96
CA PRO A 138 -2.82 -15.42 -20.06
C PRO A 138 -2.51 -14.19 -19.21
N VAL A 139 -2.36 -14.40 -17.89
CA VAL A 139 -2.12 -13.36 -16.89
C VAL A 139 -0.72 -13.52 -16.30
N ASP A 140 0.05 -12.45 -16.33
CA ASP A 140 1.32 -12.32 -15.60
C ASP A 140 1.05 -11.63 -14.26
N LEU A 141 1.05 -12.39 -13.17
CA LEU A 141 0.72 -11.90 -11.84
C LEU A 141 2.00 -11.57 -11.07
N LYS A 142 2.15 -10.31 -10.65
CA LYS A 142 3.24 -9.83 -9.80
C LYS A 142 2.68 -9.34 -8.46
N LEU A 143 2.96 -10.10 -7.40
CA LEU A 143 2.60 -9.74 -6.03
C LEU A 143 3.86 -9.25 -5.30
N ILE A 144 3.77 -8.06 -4.68
CA ILE A 144 4.90 -7.42 -4.00
C ILE A 144 4.53 -7.17 -2.54
N LYS A 145 5.29 -7.75 -1.62
CA LYS A 145 5.13 -7.52 -0.18
C LYS A 145 5.73 -6.17 0.20
N LEU A 146 4.95 -5.35 0.90
CA LEU A 146 5.40 -4.07 1.45
C LEU A 146 5.72 -4.21 2.94
N SER A 147 6.83 -3.63 3.36
CA SER A 147 7.25 -3.60 4.77
C SER A 147 6.47 -2.57 5.60
N LYS A 148 6.03 -1.47 4.97
CA LYS A 148 5.34 -0.36 5.64
C LYS A 148 4.12 0.08 4.83
N PRO A 149 3.00 0.45 5.47
CA PRO A 149 1.79 0.89 4.78
C PRO A 149 1.95 2.25 4.08
N GLN A 150 2.94 3.06 4.49
CA GLN A 150 3.22 4.38 3.92
C GLN A 150 3.86 4.32 2.52
N LEU A 151 4.25 3.14 2.05
CA LEU A 151 4.84 2.99 0.73
C LEU A 151 3.80 2.99 -0.40
N ASP A 152 2.52 2.77 -0.07
CA ASP A 152 1.43 2.83 -1.04
C ASP A 152 0.22 3.58 -0.48
N ALA A 153 -0.31 4.54 -1.27
CA ALA A 153 -1.41 5.40 -0.84
C ALA A 153 -2.73 4.66 -0.64
N ASP A 154 -3.01 3.65 -1.46
CA ASP A 154 -4.24 2.85 -1.36
C ASP A 154 -4.21 1.99 -0.10
N ILE A 155 -3.09 1.35 0.20
CA ILE A 155 -2.90 0.53 1.41
C ILE A 155 -3.02 1.40 2.65
N LEU A 156 -2.32 2.55 2.68
CA LEU A 156 -2.39 3.47 3.82
C LEU A 156 -3.81 3.97 4.04
N SER A 157 -4.53 4.35 2.96
CA SER A 157 -5.92 4.78 3.06
C SER A 157 -6.83 3.68 3.63
N ALA A 158 -6.64 2.43 3.22
CA ALA A 158 -7.41 1.28 3.69
C ALA A 158 -7.13 0.95 5.16
N VAL A 159 -5.86 1.03 5.60
CA VAL A 159 -5.45 0.85 7.00
C VAL A 159 -6.09 1.90 7.89
N VAL A 160 -6.00 3.18 7.52
CA VAL A 160 -6.61 4.29 8.26
C VAL A 160 -8.13 4.16 8.29
N ALA A 161 -8.76 3.77 7.16
CA ALA A 161 -10.20 3.54 7.09
C ALA A 161 -10.64 2.45 8.07
N GLN A 162 -9.89 1.37 8.15
CA GLN A 162 -10.21 0.26 9.04
C GLN A 162 -10.05 0.67 10.52
N GLN A 163 -8.99 1.40 10.87
CA GLN A 163 -8.79 1.91 12.23
C GLN A 163 -9.89 2.91 12.65
N LEU A 164 -10.35 3.72 11.71
CA LEU A 164 -11.44 4.67 11.95
C LEU A 164 -12.82 4.01 12.03
N LYS A 165 -13.01 2.78 11.57
CA LYS A 165 -14.27 2.04 11.79
C LYS A 165 -14.50 1.75 13.26
N ASP A 166 -13.44 1.58 14.03
CA ASP A 166 -13.57 1.44 15.49
C ASP A 166 -13.95 2.78 16.12
N ARG A 167 -15.08 2.79 16.84
CA ARG A 167 -15.59 3.98 17.51
C ARG A 167 -14.72 4.45 18.68
N ARG A 168 -13.91 3.56 19.26
CA ARG A 168 -12.99 3.87 20.36
C ARG A 168 -11.85 4.77 19.91
N ASN A 169 -11.45 4.66 18.65
CA ASN A 169 -10.37 5.45 18.10
C ASN A 169 -10.81 6.87 17.77
N THR A 170 -10.10 7.85 18.32
CA THR A 170 -10.33 9.26 17.99
C THR A 170 -9.73 9.57 16.61
N PRO A 171 -10.48 10.22 15.70
CA PRO A 171 -10.01 10.48 14.35
C PRO A 171 -8.71 11.27 14.30
N ARG A 172 -8.57 12.28 15.17
CA ARG A 172 -7.35 13.11 15.24
C ARG A 172 -6.12 12.29 15.58
N ARG A 173 -6.23 11.35 16.53
CA ARG A 173 -5.10 10.48 16.91
C ARG A 173 -4.71 9.53 15.79
N VAL A 174 -5.69 8.87 15.18
CA VAL A 174 -5.43 7.91 14.09
C VAL A 174 -4.75 8.58 12.91
N ILE A 175 -5.24 9.75 12.49
CA ILE A 175 -4.67 10.47 11.36
C ILE A 175 -3.26 10.96 11.68
N ARG A 176 -3.04 11.51 12.88
CA ARG A 176 -1.71 11.92 13.33
C ARG A 176 -0.74 10.74 13.40
N ASP A 177 -1.15 9.63 14.00
CA ASP A 177 -0.30 8.45 14.12
C ASP A 177 0.04 7.86 12.72
N ALA A 178 -0.88 7.91 11.77
CA ALA A 178 -0.63 7.46 10.40
C ALA A 178 0.41 8.33 9.67
N THR A 179 0.43 9.63 9.92
CA THR A 179 1.38 10.56 9.29
C THR A 179 2.72 10.58 10.00
N TRP A 180 2.74 10.66 11.33
CA TRP A 180 3.98 10.86 12.12
C TRP A 180 4.80 9.58 12.33
N ARG A 181 4.19 8.41 12.21
CA ARG A 181 4.93 7.13 12.25
C ARG A 181 5.66 6.83 10.94
N ALA A 182 5.43 7.60 9.91
CA ALA A 182 6.21 7.50 8.70
C ALA A 182 7.63 8.02 8.97
N ALA A 183 8.63 7.14 8.83
CA ALA A 183 10.03 7.56 8.86
C ALA A 183 10.34 8.24 7.53
N LEU A 184 10.11 9.53 7.46
CA LEU A 184 10.39 10.35 6.29
C LEU A 184 11.74 11.02 6.43
N PRO A 185 12.46 11.26 5.33
CA PRO A 185 13.67 12.07 5.35
C PRO A 185 13.34 13.50 5.77
N ASN A 186 14.26 14.15 6.48
CA ASN A 186 14.12 15.57 6.83
C ASN A 186 14.07 16.43 5.57
N ALA A 187 13.39 17.58 5.63
CA ALA A 187 13.27 18.50 4.50
C ALA A 187 14.63 18.90 3.90
N GLN A 188 15.62 19.08 4.76
CA GLN A 188 16.98 19.40 4.33
C GLN A 188 17.67 18.21 3.63
N ALA A 189 17.47 16.98 4.10
CA ALA A 189 17.98 15.79 3.43
C ALA A 189 17.33 15.61 2.04
N VAL A 190 16.03 15.92 1.93
CA VAL A 190 15.31 15.88 0.65
C VAL A 190 15.82 16.93 -0.30
N SER A 191 16.05 18.18 0.15
CA SER A 191 16.62 19.24 -0.69
C SER A 191 18.02 18.85 -1.20
N ASN A 192 18.85 18.26 -0.34
CA ASN A 192 20.18 17.78 -0.71
C ASN A 192 20.12 16.66 -1.75
N ILE A 193 19.17 15.72 -1.60
CA ILE A 193 18.94 14.64 -2.58
C ILE A 193 18.51 15.23 -3.94
N ILE A 194 17.60 16.20 -3.91
CA ILE A 194 17.13 16.88 -5.13
C ILE A 194 18.26 17.66 -5.77
N GLN A 195 19.03 18.43 -5.01
CA GLN A 195 20.20 19.16 -5.49
C GLN A 195 21.23 18.22 -6.09
N ALA A 196 21.60 17.14 -5.39
CA ALA A 196 22.53 16.14 -5.90
C ALA A 196 22.05 15.46 -7.20
N LYS A 197 20.73 15.30 -7.38
CA LYS A 197 20.14 14.80 -8.63
C LYS A 197 20.19 15.83 -9.76
N HIS A 198 20.05 17.11 -9.45
CA HIS A 198 20.17 18.20 -10.44
C HIS A 198 21.60 18.48 -10.84
N GLU A 199 22.55 18.44 -9.92
CA GLU A 199 23.98 18.66 -10.17
C GLU A 199 24.60 17.53 -11.00
N ARG A 200 24.03 16.34 -10.96
CA ARG A 200 24.42 15.24 -11.83
C ARG A 200 23.78 15.40 -13.19
N GLN A 201 24.40 16.21 -14.02
CA GLN A 201 23.99 16.39 -15.40
C GLN A 201 23.93 15.05 -16.13
N PRO A 202 22.86 14.75 -16.88
CA PRO A 202 22.73 13.49 -17.63
C PRO A 202 23.87 13.25 -18.61
N GLU A 203 24.56 14.28 -19.06
CA GLU A 203 25.73 14.22 -19.96
C GLU A 203 26.97 13.56 -19.33
N ARG A 204 27.05 13.49 -18.00
CA ARG A 204 28.13 12.81 -17.29
C ARG A 204 27.82 11.36 -16.93
N PHE A 205 26.68 10.84 -17.29
CA PHE A 205 26.38 9.42 -17.16
C PHE A 205 27.12 8.64 -18.25
N LYS A 206 28.42 8.45 -18.08
CA LYS A 206 29.19 7.53 -18.93
C LYS A 206 28.77 6.11 -18.58
N TRP A 207 28.35 5.35 -19.58
CA TRP A 207 28.04 3.92 -19.45
C TRP A 207 29.19 3.14 -18.79
N ASN A 208 30.41 3.66 -18.88
CA ASN A 208 31.59 3.10 -18.23
C ASN A 208 31.56 3.13 -16.69
N ASP A 209 30.72 3.98 -16.09
CA ASP A 209 30.53 3.99 -14.63
C ASP A 209 29.66 2.83 -14.15
N PHE A 210 29.00 2.13 -15.07
CA PHE A 210 28.27 0.88 -14.83
C PHE A 210 29.09 -0.37 -15.17
N THR A 211 30.38 -0.26 -15.44
CA THR A 211 31.19 -1.45 -15.67
C THR A 211 31.21 -2.34 -14.44
N LEU A 212 31.11 -3.64 -14.70
CA LEU A 212 31.04 -4.74 -13.70
C LEU A 212 32.13 -4.66 -12.63
N ALA A 213 33.25 -3.98 -12.88
CA ALA A 213 34.35 -3.80 -11.95
C ALA A 213 33.98 -2.92 -10.73
N ASN A 214 33.05 -1.97 -10.88
CA ASN A 214 32.60 -1.09 -9.79
C ASN A 214 31.32 -1.56 -9.10
N THR A 215 30.65 -2.59 -9.62
CA THR A 215 29.39 -3.10 -9.04
C THR A 215 29.60 -3.85 -7.74
N SER A 216 30.79 -4.37 -7.46
CA SER A 216 31.12 -5.06 -6.21
C SER A 216 31.17 -4.14 -4.99
N GLN A 217 31.31 -2.82 -5.19
CA GLN A 217 31.36 -1.83 -4.11
C GLN A 217 30.10 -0.95 -4.00
N THR A 218 29.16 -1.06 -4.94
CA THR A 218 27.92 -0.26 -4.90
C THR A 218 26.85 -0.96 -4.06
N ASN A 219 26.60 -0.45 -2.87
CA ASN A 219 25.49 -0.90 -2.05
C ASN A 219 24.16 -0.62 -2.76
N SER A 220 23.19 -1.52 -2.61
CA SER A 220 21.82 -1.34 -3.18
C SER A 220 21.18 -0.01 -2.80
N SER A 221 21.51 0.55 -1.62
CA SER A 221 21.07 1.87 -1.18
C SER A 221 21.57 3.00 -2.08
N THR A 222 22.82 2.95 -2.54
CA THR A 222 23.40 3.99 -3.41
C THR A 222 22.77 3.99 -4.80
N ILE A 223 22.35 2.83 -5.29
CA ILE A 223 21.61 2.72 -6.56
C ILE A 223 20.20 3.29 -6.39
N LEU A 224 19.50 2.93 -5.31
CA LEU A 224 18.15 3.42 -5.03
C LEU A 224 18.11 4.93 -4.83
N ASP A 225 19.13 5.51 -4.20
CA ASP A 225 19.25 6.97 -4.02
C ASP A 225 19.43 7.72 -5.35
N LYS A 226 19.96 7.03 -6.36
CA LYS A 226 20.12 7.60 -7.72
C LYS A 226 18.84 7.52 -8.55
N VAL A 227 17.90 6.63 -8.20
CA VAL A 227 16.64 6.49 -8.93
C VAL A 227 15.68 7.62 -8.56
N ALA A 228 15.22 8.37 -9.55
CA ALA A 228 14.22 9.41 -9.33
C ALA A 228 12.91 8.83 -8.83
N LEU A 229 12.24 9.54 -7.93
CA LEU A 229 10.95 9.17 -7.35
C LEU A 229 10.96 7.87 -6.52
N SER A 230 12.14 7.42 -6.08
CA SER A 230 12.30 6.19 -5.30
C SER A 230 11.85 6.33 -3.84
N GLN A 231 11.89 7.55 -3.30
CA GLN A 231 11.64 7.78 -1.88
C GLN A 231 10.35 8.55 -1.64
N VAL A 232 9.60 8.12 -0.62
CA VAL A 232 8.44 8.88 -0.11
C VAL A 232 8.95 10.00 0.76
N THR A 233 8.66 11.24 0.41
CA THR A 233 9.12 12.46 1.10
C THR A 233 8.05 13.15 1.90
N SER A 234 6.79 12.94 1.55
CA SER A 234 5.67 13.53 2.28
C SER A 234 4.48 12.60 2.38
N VAL A 235 3.77 12.68 3.50
CA VAL A 235 2.53 11.94 3.75
C VAL A 235 1.47 12.92 4.22
N GLY A 236 0.37 12.99 3.48
CA GLY A 236 -0.83 13.75 3.86
C GLY A 236 -2.01 12.79 4.01
N VAL A 237 -2.73 12.89 5.14
CA VAL A 237 -3.94 12.11 5.39
C VAL A 237 -5.07 13.04 5.76
N GLU A 238 -6.18 12.92 5.06
CA GLU A 238 -7.42 13.65 5.28
C GLU A 238 -8.56 12.67 5.50
N ALA A 239 -9.36 12.91 6.53
CA ALA A 239 -10.60 12.18 6.76
C ALA A 239 -11.76 13.16 6.87
N ALA A 240 -12.82 12.92 6.11
CA ALA A 240 -14.01 13.75 6.08
C ALA A 240 -15.28 12.90 6.19
N GLY A 241 -16.28 13.39 6.90
CA GLY A 241 -17.58 12.75 7.05
C GLY A 241 -18.04 12.61 8.50
N ARG A 242 -18.85 11.61 8.77
CA ARG A 242 -19.46 11.37 10.10
C ARG A 242 -18.48 10.65 11.04
N LEU A 243 -17.54 11.43 11.60
CA LEU A 243 -16.46 10.94 12.46
C LEU A 243 -16.72 11.09 13.96
N THR A 244 -17.86 11.62 14.33
CA THR A 244 -18.23 11.88 15.73
C THR A 244 -18.54 10.60 16.50
N LYS A 245 -18.42 10.64 17.82
CA LYS A 245 -18.86 9.57 18.71
C LYS A 245 -20.36 9.64 19.01
N ARG A 246 -20.95 10.84 18.99
CA ARG A 246 -22.34 11.11 19.30
C ARG A 246 -23.24 10.63 18.15
N LEU A 247 -24.37 10.00 18.50
CA LEU A 247 -25.26 9.40 17.50
C LEU A 247 -26.13 10.43 16.79
N THR A 248 -26.52 11.49 17.48
CA THR A 248 -27.51 12.47 17.00
C THR A 248 -26.91 13.83 16.74
N ALA A 249 -27.54 14.59 15.86
CA ALA A 249 -27.41 16.05 15.67
C ALA A 249 -25.96 16.60 15.57
N ASN A 250 -25.04 15.90 14.96
CA ASN A 250 -23.69 16.39 14.73
C ASN A 250 -23.41 16.59 13.24
N ARG A 251 -22.75 17.70 12.93
CA ARG A 251 -22.28 18.00 11.59
C ARG A 251 -21.14 17.05 11.17
N SER A 252 -20.94 16.90 9.88
CA SER A 252 -19.75 16.22 9.34
C SER A 252 -18.49 16.97 9.78
N GLN A 253 -17.41 16.24 10.00
CA GLN A 253 -16.11 16.78 10.39
C GLN A 253 -15.07 16.47 9.32
N ARG A 254 -14.16 17.43 9.12
CA ARG A 254 -12.96 17.27 8.33
C ARG A 254 -11.75 17.35 9.25
N LYS A 255 -10.89 16.34 9.22
CA LYS A 255 -9.63 16.29 9.97
C LYS A 255 -8.51 15.95 9.03
N MET A 256 -7.40 16.67 9.14
CA MET A 256 -6.24 16.52 8.26
C MET A 256 -4.96 16.58 9.09
N ALA A 257 -3.97 15.80 8.69
CA ALA A 257 -2.59 15.93 9.13
C ALA A 257 -1.66 15.71 7.93
N ARG A 258 -0.53 16.39 7.95
CA ARG A 258 0.54 16.27 6.97
C ARG A 258 1.87 16.18 7.70
N HIS A 259 2.80 15.43 7.14
CA HIS A 259 4.16 15.27 7.64
C HIS A 259 5.12 15.12 6.47
N GLY A 260 6.34 15.64 6.64
CA GLY A 260 7.36 15.65 5.61
C GLY A 260 7.32 16.92 4.76
N ALA A 261 8.14 16.94 3.73
CA ALA A 261 8.26 18.07 2.82
C ALA A 261 6.94 18.30 2.07
N THR A 262 6.54 19.57 1.94
CA THR A 262 5.34 19.90 1.19
C THR A 262 5.58 19.73 -0.32
N ALA A 263 4.52 19.52 -1.08
CA ALA A 263 4.61 19.41 -2.54
C ALA A 263 5.25 20.65 -3.20
N LYS A 264 5.29 21.79 -2.50
CA LYS A 264 5.97 23.01 -2.96
C LYS A 264 7.48 22.99 -2.72
N GLU A 265 7.94 22.26 -1.67
CA GLU A 265 9.33 22.32 -1.20
C GLU A 265 10.15 21.08 -1.62
N ALA A 266 9.50 19.96 -1.86
CA ALA A 266 10.16 18.67 -2.06
C ALA A 266 9.70 17.91 -3.31
N GLY A 267 8.93 18.52 -4.16
CA GLY A 267 8.67 17.94 -5.48
C GLY A 267 9.91 18.10 -6.34
N PRO A 268 10.36 17.07 -7.08
CA PRO A 268 11.32 17.29 -8.13
C PRO A 268 10.74 18.33 -9.08
N ILE A 269 11.41 19.47 -9.19
CA ILE A 269 11.08 20.46 -10.21
C ILE A 269 11.53 19.86 -11.53
N LEU A 270 10.63 19.13 -12.15
CA LEU A 270 10.83 18.63 -13.49
C LEU A 270 10.59 19.80 -14.43
N ARG A 271 11.52 20.05 -15.34
CA ARG A 271 11.38 21.10 -16.36
C ARG A 271 10.11 20.87 -17.16
N GLY A 272 9.30 21.92 -17.35
CA GLY A 272 8.04 21.90 -18.09
C GLY A 272 6.80 21.79 -17.20
N PHE A 273 5.68 21.37 -17.77
CA PHE A 273 4.37 21.24 -17.10
C PHE A 273 4.25 20.04 -16.14
N GLN A 274 5.35 19.47 -15.70
CA GLN A 274 5.31 18.31 -14.84
C GLN A 274 4.95 18.71 -13.41
N LYS A 275 3.84 18.18 -12.94
CA LYS A 275 3.43 18.31 -11.54
C LYS A 275 4.31 17.43 -10.65
N ALA A 276 4.49 17.86 -9.40
CA ALA A 276 5.11 17.01 -8.39
C ALA A 276 4.46 15.61 -8.40
N HIS A 277 5.28 14.56 -8.32
CA HIS A 277 4.76 13.20 -8.32
C HIS A 277 4.08 12.91 -6.98
N VAL A 278 2.77 12.96 -6.99
CA VAL A 278 1.93 12.69 -5.82
C VAL A 278 1.02 11.52 -6.13
N GLN A 279 1.17 10.44 -5.38
CA GLN A 279 0.27 9.31 -5.44
C GLN A 279 -0.94 9.57 -4.54
N HIS A 280 -2.14 9.42 -5.06
CA HIS A 280 -3.38 9.57 -4.31
C HIS A 280 -4.04 8.22 -4.04
N GLY A 281 -4.42 8.00 -2.77
CA GLY A 281 -5.23 6.87 -2.36
C GLY A 281 -6.56 7.35 -1.77
N PHE A 282 -7.63 6.63 -2.07
CA PHE A 282 -8.95 6.92 -1.54
C PHE A 282 -9.60 5.66 -0.99
N SER A 283 -10.10 5.76 0.24
CA SER A 283 -10.87 4.68 0.88
C SER A 283 -12.07 5.25 1.62
N ARG A 284 -13.13 4.47 1.70
CA ARG A 284 -14.34 4.83 2.44
C ARG A 284 -14.66 3.83 3.52
N GLY A 285 -15.23 4.31 4.60
CA GLY A 285 -15.69 3.48 5.69
C GLY A 285 -17.11 3.85 6.12
N LYS A 286 -17.78 2.90 6.75
CA LYS A 286 -19.10 3.10 7.33
C LYS A 286 -19.04 2.83 8.82
N ARG A 287 -19.55 3.76 9.62
CA ARG A 287 -19.85 3.62 11.04
C ARG A 287 -21.35 3.56 11.24
N ARG A 288 -21.80 3.20 12.45
CA ARG A 288 -23.24 3.28 12.81
C ARG A 288 -23.80 4.69 12.65
N VAL A 289 -22.96 5.72 12.84
CA VAL A 289 -23.34 7.15 12.76
C VAL A 289 -23.45 7.65 11.32
N GLY A 290 -22.85 6.96 10.35
CA GLY A 290 -22.82 7.37 8.95
C GLY A 290 -21.52 6.99 8.24
N GLN A 291 -21.36 7.53 7.05
CA GLN A 291 -20.20 7.25 6.19
C GLN A 291 -19.10 8.32 6.39
N PHE A 292 -17.87 7.92 6.05
CA PHE A 292 -16.73 8.82 5.99
C PHE A 292 -15.80 8.38 4.85
N GLY A 293 -15.08 9.32 4.30
CA GLY A 293 -14.05 9.12 3.29
C GLY A 293 -12.67 9.48 3.84
N ILE A 294 -11.66 8.78 3.35
CA ILE A 294 -10.26 9.05 3.65
C ILE A 294 -9.54 9.28 2.33
N ARG A 295 -8.78 10.35 2.28
CA ARG A 295 -7.92 10.71 1.18
C ARG A 295 -6.49 10.72 1.69
N VAL A 296 -5.61 10.02 1.01
CA VAL A 296 -4.18 9.98 1.29
C VAL A 296 -3.44 10.56 0.10
N ALA A 297 -2.43 11.37 0.37
CA ALA A 297 -1.50 11.89 -0.63
C ALA A 297 -0.08 11.54 -0.19
N LEU A 298 0.66 10.82 -1.03
CA LEU A 298 2.06 10.50 -0.85
C LEU A 298 2.87 11.25 -1.89
N GLY A 299 3.80 12.10 -1.44
CA GLY A 299 4.74 12.77 -2.32
C GLY A 299 6.02 11.96 -2.45
N HIS A 300 6.55 11.88 -3.65
CA HIS A 300 7.80 11.18 -3.98
C HIS A 300 8.83 12.17 -4.53
N ALA A 301 10.11 11.93 -4.23
CA ALA A 301 11.25 12.68 -4.75
C ALA A 301 12.29 11.76 -5.40
#